data_82855789f506bd1f68c1e545b87e36db
#
_entry.id   82855789f506bd1f68c1e545b87e36db
#
_cell.length_a   1.000
_cell.length_b   1.000
_cell.length_c   1.000
_cell.angle_alpha   90.00
_cell.angle_beta   90.00
_cell.angle_gamma   90.00
#
_symmetry.space_group_name_H-M   'P 1'
#
loop_
_entity.id
_entity.type
_entity.pdbx_description
1 polymer ?
#
loop_
_entity_poly.entity_id
_entity_poly.type
_entity_poly.pdbx_seq_one_letter_code
_entity_poly.pdbx_strand_id
1 'polypeptide(L)'
;MKKKADFLELFAVEKPIIGVIHLKGKTDQEIQERAKKEIQIYSEHGIDAILMENYYGDYVQLEKALQYVTSLDLPIPIGVNVLNVDPLGFHLANKYHLQFLQIDSVVGHVKPRDEASLQAFF
;
A
#
# COMPACT_ATOMS: atom_id res chain seq x y z
N MET A 1 -15.73 12.43 -23.08
CA MET A 1 -14.41 12.23 -22.45
C MET A 1 -14.58 11.62 -21.07
N LYS A 2 -13.87 10.53 -20.81
CA LYS A 2 -14.01 9.83 -19.55
C LYS A 2 -13.33 10.61 -18.43
N LYS A 3 -14.07 10.97 -17.38
CA LYS A 3 -13.54 11.67 -16.22
C LYS A 3 -12.60 10.74 -15.46
N LYS A 4 -11.42 11.23 -15.07
CA LYS A 4 -10.52 10.47 -14.19
C LYS A 4 -11.18 10.30 -12.83
N ALA A 5 -11.07 9.09 -12.27
CA ALA A 5 -11.54 8.83 -10.90
C ALA A 5 -10.70 9.64 -9.91
N ASP A 6 -11.35 10.38 -9.04
CA ASP A 6 -10.71 11.04 -7.91
C ASP A 6 -10.51 10.01 -6.81
N PHE A 7 -9.38 10.10 -6.09
CA PHE A 7 -9.10 9.24 -4.95
C PHE A 7 -10.25 9.26 -3.93
N LEU A 8 -10.80 10.43 -3.61
CA LEU A 8 -11.88 10.56 -2.65
C LEU A 8 -13.18 9.90 -3.10
N GLU A 9 -13.37 9.72 -4.40
CA GLU A 9 -14.55 9.04 -4.95
C GLU A 9 -14.58 7.53 -4.66
N LEU A 10 -13.45 6.97 -4.22
CA LEU A 10 -13.40 5.56 -3.78
C LEU A 10 -14.20 5.31 -2.51
N PHE A 11 -14.51 6.36 -1.76
CA PHE A 11 -15.08 6.23 -0.42
C PHE A 11 -16.47 6.86 -0.32
N ALA A 12 -17.33 6.23 0.49
CA ALA A 12 -18.66 6.76 0.79
C ALA A 12 -18.63 7.86 1.87
N VAL A 13 -17.51 8.06 2.52
CA VAL A 13 -17.32 9.02 3.61
C VAL A 13 -16.39 10.16 3.19
N GLU A 14 -16.57 11.35 3.78
CA GLU A 14 -15.75 12.52 3.45
C GLU A 14 -14.32 12.42 3.97
N LYS A 15 -14.13 11.75 5.09
CA LYS A 15 -12.82 11.59 5.75
C LYS A 15 -12.52 10.12 5.94
N PRO A 16 -12.05 9.43 4.90
CA PRO A 16 -11.76 8.01 5.00
C PRO A 16 -10.57 7.75 5.94
N ILE A 17 -10.66 6.65 6.68
CA ILE A 17 -9.59 6.19 7.56
C ILE A 17 -8.94 5.00 6.90
N ILE A 18 -7.64 5.09 6.69
CA ILE A 18 -6.85 4.05 6.02
C ILE A 18 -5.99 3.34 7.05
N GLY A 19 -6.14 2.02 7.15
CA GLY A 19 -5.33 1.20 8.04
C GLY A 19 -4.08 0.69 7.32
N VAL A 20 -2.91 0.88 7.91
CA VAL A 20 -1.65 0.44 7.31
C VAL A 20 -1.27 -0.93 7.84
N ILE A 21 -0.85 -1.81 6.94
CA ILE A 21 -0.34 -3.14 7.25
C ILE A 21 1.17 -3.15 7.04
N HIS A 22 1.92 -3.38 8.11
CA HIS A 22 3.40 -3.31 8.15
C HIS A 22 4.04 -4.69 8.26
N LEU A 23 4.16 -5.44 7.33
CA LEU A 23 4.78 -6.76 7.11
C LEU A 23 5.69 -7.31 8.23
N LYS A 24 5.26 -7.27 9.47
CA LYS A 24 6.07 -7.75 10.59
C LYS A 24 5.92 -9.25 10.78
N GLY A 25 7.04 -9.97 10.78
CA GLY A 25 7.08 -11.41 10.98
C GLY A 25 8.43 -11.96 10.54
N LYS A 26 8.77 -13.14 11.04
CA LYS A 26 10.03 -13.82 10.72
C LYS A 26 9.92 -14.69 9.47
N THR A 27 8.72 -15.14 9.15
CA THR A 27 8.44 -16.00 7.99
C THR A 27 7.31 -15.42 7.18
N ASP A 28 7.18 -15.85 5.92
CA ASP A 28 6.07 -15.44 5.06
C ASP A 28 4.72 -15.80 5.69
N GLN A 29 4.63 -16.97 6.32
CA GLN A 29 3.42 -17.40 6.99
C GLN A 29 3.04 -16.49 8.16
N GLU A 30 4.02 -16.13 8.99
CA GLU A 30 3.78 -15.20 10.10
C GLU A 30 3.32 -13.83 9.61
N ILE A 31 3.91 -13.33 8.53
CA ILE A 31 3.53 -12.07 7.92
C ILE A 31 2.08 -12.13 7.43
N GLN A 32 1.70 -13.21 6.76
CA GLN A 32 0.34 -13.40 6.26
C GLN A 32 -0.68 -13.52 7.39
N GLU A 33 -0.38 -14.30 8.41
CA GLU A 33 -1.26 -14.46 9.58
C GLU A 33 -1.45 -13.15 10.32
N ARG A 34 -0.39 -12.37 10.48
CA ARG A 34 -0.47 -11.06 11.09
C ARG A 34 -1.29 -10.10 10.25
N ALA A 35 -1.06 -10.06 8.95
CA ALA A 35 -1.84 -9.23 8.04
C ALA A 35 -3.33 -9.57 8.11
N LYS A 36 -3.67 -10.85 8.08
CA LYS A 36 -5.05 -11.31 8.21
C LYS A 36 -5.69 -10.85 9.52
N LYS A 37 -4.98 -10.98 10.63
CA LYS A 37 -5.45 -10.56 11.95
C LYS A 37 -5.65 -9.06 12.03
N GLU A 38 -4.70 -8.27 11.52
CA GLU A 38 -4.80 -6.81 11.50
C GLU A 38 -5.97 -6.34 10.62
N ILE A 39 -6.15 -6.95 9.45
CA ILE A 39 -7.27 -6.66 8.55
C ILE A 39 -8.61 -6.95 9.25
N GLN A 40 -8.69 -8.06 9.96
CA GLN A 40 -9.91 -8.42 10.69
C GLN A 40 -10.23 -7.37 11.76
N ILE A 41 -9.23 -6.94 12.53
CA ILE A 41 -9.41 -5.92 13.56
C ILE A 41 -9.85 -4.59 12.92
N TYR A 42 -9.19 -4.16 11.85
CA TYR A 42 -9.55 -2.95 11.13
C TYR A 42 -10.99 -3.02 10.59
N SER A 43 -11.36 -4.15 10.00
CA SER A 43 -12.69 -4.35 9.43
C SER A 43 -13.79 -4.29 10.50
N GLU A 44 -13.52 -4.86 11.66
CA GLU A 44 -14.47 -4.83 12.79
C GLU A 44 -14.68 -3.42 13.33
N HIS A 45 -13.71 -2.51 13.11
CA HIS A 45 -13.77 -1.13 13.58
C HIS A 45 -14.09 -0.11 12.46
N GLY A 46 -14.57 -0.59 11.32
CA GLY A 46 -15.09 0.27 10.25
C GLY A 46 -14.02 1.03 9.47
N ILE A 47 -12.86 0.42 9.24
CA ILE A 47 -11.81 1.00 8.39
C ILE A 47 -12.33 1.17 6.96
N ASP A 48 -11.92 2.23 6.28
CA ASP A 48 -12.40 2.53 4.92
C ASP A 48 -11.50 1.97 3.82
N ALA A 49 -10.23 1.76 4.10
CA ALA A 49 -9.27 1.18 3.15
C ALA A 49 -8.08 0.59 3.89
N ILE A 50 -7.31 -0.23 3.17
CA ILE A 50 -6.08 -0.83 3.67
C ILE A 50 -4.93 -0.42 2.77
N LEU A 51 -3.81 -0.03 3.38
CA LEU A 51 -2.56 0.28 2.70
C LEU A 51 -1.51 -0.75 3.08
N MET A 52 -1.01 -1.49 2.10
CA MET A 52 0.06 -2.46 2.29
C MET A 52 1.42 -1.76 2.12
N GLU A 53 2.29 -1.88 3.11
CA GLU A 53 3.56 -1.15 3.15
C GLU A 53 4.70 -2.04 3.62
N ASN A 54 5.89 -1.89 3.00
CA ASN A 54 7.07 -2.71 3.32
C ASN A 54 7.92 -2.15 4.47
N TYR A 55 7.27 -1.62 5.51
CA TYR A 55 8.00 -0.97 6.62
C TYR A 55 8.96 -1.91 7.35
N TYR A 56 8.51 -3.12 7.67
CA TYR A 56 9.33 -4.13 8.34
C TYR A 56 9.82 -5.24 7.42
N GLY A 57 9.43 -5.21 6.15
CA GLY A 57 9.76 -6.25 5.19
C GLY A 57 10.43 -5.72 3.93
N ASP A 58 10.83 -6.63 3.07
CA ASP A 58 11.38 -6.28 1.77
C ASP A 58 10.29 -6.28 0.69
N TYR A 59 10.70 -5.95 -0.54
CA TYR A 59 9.80 -5.90 -1.69
C TYR A 59 9.17 -7.27 -1.99
N VAL A 60 9.94 -8.34 -1.89
CA VAL A 60 9.45 -9.70 -2.17
C VAL A 60 8.37 -10.10 -1.16
N GLN A 61 8.60 -9.80 0.11
CA GLN A 61 7.62 -10.07 1.17
C GLN A 61 6.35 -9.23 0.98
N LEU A 62 6.49 -7.97 0.55
CA LEU A 62 5.36 -7.12 0.24
C LEU A 62 4.53 -7.71 -0.89
N GLU A 63 5.15 -8.17 -1.97
CA GLU A 63 4.43 -8.75 -3.09
C GLU A 63 3.69 -10.02 -2.69
N LYS A 64 4.33 -10.90 -1.90
CA LYS A 64 3.67 -12.11 -1.40
C LYS A 64 2.48 -11.77 -0.51
N ALA A 65 2.62 -10.77 0.35
CA ALA A 65 1.51 -10.33 1.20
C ALA A 65 0.37 -9.74 0.37
N LEU A 66 0.68 -8.97 -0.68
CA LEU A 66 -0.32 -8.46 -1.61
C LEU A 66 -1.07 -9.57 -2.34
N GLN A 67 -0.36 -10.59 -2.82
CA GLN A 67 -1.00 -11.76 -3.42
C GLN A 67 -2.02 -12.38 -2.48
N TYR A 68 -1.62 -12.55 -1.22
CA TYR A 68 -2.49 -13.13 -0.21
C TYR A 68 -3.71 -12.24 0.08
N VAL A 69 -3.48 -10.96 0.35
CA VAL A 69 -4.54 -10.02 0.73
C VAL A 69 -5.54 -9.81 -0.41
N THR A 70 -5.06 -9.69 -1.65
CA THR A 70 -5.95 -9.54 -2.81
C THR A 70 -6.78 -10.80 -3.07
N SER A 71 -6.29 -11.97 -2.66
CA SER A 71 -7.05 -13.22 -2.78
C SER A 71 -8.21 -13.32 -1.79
N LEU A 72 -8.23 -12.48 -0.75
CA LEU A 72 -9.30 -12.48 0.26
C LEU A 72 -10.59 -11.81 -0.22
N ASP A 73 -10.55 -11.14 -1.37
CA ASP A 73 -11.71 -10.45 -1.96
C ASP A 73 -12.39 -9.49 -0.97
N LEU A 74 -11.59 -8.59 -0.40
CA LEU A 74 -12.08 -7.64 0.60
C LEU A 74 -13.02 -6.60 -0.04
N PRO A 75 -14.08 -6.16 0.67
CA PRO A 75 -15.04 -5.19 0.15
C PRO A 75 -14.55 -3.74 0.21
N ILE A 76 -13.32 -3.50 0.63
CA ILE A 76 -12.74 -2.16 0.76
C ILE A 76 -11.55 -2.00 -0.17
N PRO A 77 -11.22 -0.76 -0.58
CA PRO A 77 -10.05 -0.51 -1.42
C PRO A 77 -8.74 -0.95 -0.77
N ILE A 78 -7.84 -1.47 -1.59
CA ILE A 78 -6.49 -1.86 -1.18
C ILE A 78 -5.50 -1.01 -1.96
N GLY A 79 -4.58 -0.37 -1.26
CA GLY A 79 -3.49 0.38 -1.85
C GLY A 79 -2.14 -0.18 -1.45
N VAL A 80 -1.09 0.39 -2.01
CA VAL A 80 0.29 -0.02 -1.75
C VAL A 80 1.19 1.19 -1.60
N ASN A 81 2.21 1.06 -0.73
CA ASN A 81 3.31 2.00 -0.64
C ASN A 81 4.60 1.20 -0.58
N VAL A 82 5.41 1.29 -1.65
CA VAL A 82 6.77 0.73 -1.63
C VAL A 82 7.70 1.84 -1.18
N LEU A 83 8.11 1.77 0.08
CA LEU A 83 8.94 2.79 0.70
C LEU A 83 10.22 3.00 -0.09
N ASN A 84 10.52 4.26 -0.39
CA ASN A 84 11.74 4.72 -1.07
C ASN A 84 11.86 4.31 -2.55
N VAL A 85 10.92 3.53 -3.11
CA VAL A 85 11.01 3.07 -4.50
C VAL A 85 9.64 3.20 -5.17
N ASP A 86 9.21 4.43 -5.43
CA ASP A 86 7.88 4.72 -5.99
C ASP A 86 7.56 3.95 -7.30
N PRO A 87 8.49 3.80 -8.26
CA PRO A 87 8.18 3.03 -9.48
C PRO A 87 7.73 1.61 -9.24
N LEU A 88 8.24 0.95 -8.19
CA LEU A 88 7.79 -0.40 -7.84
C LEU A 88 6.37 -0.40 -7.30
N GLY A 89 5.95 0.70 -6.65
CA GLY A 89 4.57 0.87 -6.21
C GLY A 89 3.60 0.91 -7.39
N PHE A 90 3.92 1.66 -8.43
CA PHE A 90 3.13 1.70 -9.66
C PHE A 90 3.04 0.31 -10.32
N HIS A 91 4.16 -0.41 -10.35
CA HIS A 91 4.21 -1.76 -10.91
C HIS A 91 3.26 -2.71 -10.16
N LEU A 92 3.32 -2.71 -8.84
CA LEU A 92 2.48 -3.57 -8.01
C LEU A 92 1.00 -3.18 -8.11
N ALA A 93 0.72 -1.88 -8.12
CA ALA A 93 -0.66 -1.40 -8.25
C ALA A 93 -1.30 -1.88 -9.56
N ASN A 94 -0.55 -1.82 -10.66
CA ASN A 94 -1.01 -2.33 -11.95
C ASN A 94 -1.17 -3.85 -11.93
N LYS A 95 -0.17 -4.57 -11.41
CA LYS A 95 -0.15 -6.03 -11.42
C LYS A 95 -1.32 -6.64 -10.66
N TYR A 96 -1.66 -6.04 -9.52
CA TYR A 96 -2.71 -6.56 -8.63
C TYR A 96 -4.00 -5.76 -8.69
N HIS A 97 -4.13 -4.85 -9.67
CA HIS A 97 -5.34 -4.03 -9.88
C HIS A 97 -5.77 -3.29 -8.61
N LEU A 98 -4.80 -2.69 -7.91
CA LEU A 98 -5.06 -1.97 -6.68
C LEU A 98 -5.75 -0.63 -6.98
N GLN A 99 -6.56 -0.15 -6.06
CA GLN A 99 -7.38 1.03 -6.25
C GLN A 99 -6.63 2.34 -6.02
N PHE A 100 -5.56 2.31 -5.24
CA PHE A 100 -4.76 3.50 -4.97
C PHE A 100 -3.33 3.14 -4.60
N LEU A 101 -2.47 4.17 -4.57
CA LEU A 101 -1.11 4.00 -4.10
C LEU A 101 -0.68 5.24 -3.33
N GLN A 102 0.21 5.08 -2.37
CA GLN A 102 0.84 6.17 -1.64
C GLN A 102 2.27 6.34 -2.12
N ILE A 103 2.66 7.59 -2.31
CA ILE A 103 4.01 7.96 -2.74
C ILE A 103 4.65 8.81 -1.66
N ASP A 104 5.85 8.44 -1.21
CA ASP A 104 6.57 9.20 -0.19
C ASP A 104 7.37 10.35 -0.78
N SER A 105 7.78 10.23 -2.04
CA SER A 105 8.68 11.18 -2.69
C SER A 105 7.94 12.06 -3.68
N VAL A 106 7.28 13.10 -3.18
CA VAL A 106 6.62 14.09 -4.04
C VAL A 106 7.57 15.25 -4.29
N VAL A 107 7.83 15.53 -5.57
CA VAL A 107 8.86 16.50 -5.98
C VAL A 107 8.27 17.86 -6.42
N GLY A 108 7.07 18.23 -6.09
CA GLY A 108 6.41 19.46 -6.52
C GLY A 108 7.30 20.71 -6.53
N HIS A 109 7.22 21.51 -5.48
CA HIS A 109 8.06 22.72 -5.32
C HIS A 109 9.37 22.45 -4.59
N VAL A 110 9.68 21.19 -4.32
CA VAL A 110 10.88 20.78 -3.59
C VAL A 110 12.01 20.57 -4.57
N LYS A 111 13.24 20.91 -4.15
CA LYS A 111 14.43 20.66 -4.94
C LYS A 111 14.54 19.17 -5.27
N PRO A 112 14.78 18.81 -6.54
CA PRO A 112 14.96 17.40 -6.91
C PRO A 112 16.10 16.76 -6.13
N ARG A 113 15.95 15.47 -5.82
CA ARG A 113 17.03 14.70 -5.20
C ARG A 113 18.19 14.56 -6.17
N ASP A 114 19.40 14.71 -5.66
CA ASP A 114 20.59 14.45 -6.44
C ASP A 114 20.88 12.94 -6.49
N GLU A 115 21.84 12.55 -7.33
CA GLU A 115 22.19 11.15 -7.52
C GLU A 115 22.68 10.48 -6.23
N ALA A 116 23.46 11.21 -5.42
CA ALA A 116 23.96 10.67 -4.15
C ALA A 116 22.82 10.38 -3.17
N SER A 117 21.82 11.28 -3.08
CA SER A 117 20.66 11.09 -2.24
C SER A 117 19.83 9.87 -2.69
N LEU A 118 19.68 9.70 -4.00
CA LEU A 118 18.94 8.55 -4.54
C LEU A 118 19.67 7.24 -4.26
N GLN A 119 20.97 7.20 -4.39
CA GLN A 119 21.77 6.01 -4.12
C GLN A 119 21.70 5.55 -2.66
N ALA A 120 21.42 6.46 -1.74
CA ALA A 120 21.29 6.12 -0.32
C ALA A 120 20.10 5.19 -0.05
N PHE A 121 19.16 5.03 -0.97
CA PHE A 121 17.99 4.17 -0.82
C PHE A 121 18.10 2.81 -1.53
N PHE A 122 19.21 2.60 -2.25
CA PHE A 122 19.40 1.36 -3.02
C PHE A 122 20.62 0.55 -2.54
#